data_2fa9228b4ec20e4651f28f4f8284921c
#
_entry.id   2fa9228b4ec20e4651f28f4f8284921c
#
_cell.length_a   1.000
_cell.length_b   1.000
_cell.length_c   1.000
_cell.angle_alpha   90.00
_cell.angle_beta   90.00
_cell.angle_gamma   90.00
#
_symmetry.space_group_name_H-M   'P 1'
#
loop_
_entity.id
_entity.type
_entity.pdbx_description
1 polymer ?
#
loop_
_entity_poly.entity_id
_entity_poly.type
_entity_poly.pdbx_seq_one_letter_code
_entity_poly.pdbx_strand_id
1 'polypeptide(L)'
;MVYNEIGKTGMKVANLAFGASSLGGVFHDLREEEGIRAVHTAVDNGINFIDVSPYYGHLKAEMVLGKALKEIARDRYYLSTKVGRYGKDGVNTWDYSAQRATDSVYESMQRLNVDFIDLINVHDIEFADLQQVVDETLPALVALKKKGVVGHVGITDLQPENLKWVIEHSPEGTVESVLCFCHYSLNDDMLVDYLDFFEAHGVGVINASPLSMGLLSQRGTPPWHPAPDPLKEACKRAADFCTEKGYPIEKLAIQFATSLNPRIATTLFSSTNSDNVLKNIRFVDEEMDRQLVEEVQRIIGDQMRVRWKNS
;
A
#
# COMPACT_ATOMS: atom_id res chain seq x y z
N MET A 1 -0.44 -7.78 -17.46
CA MET A 1 0.10 -6.85 -16.46
C MET A 1 0.78 -5.67 -17.16
N VAL A 2 0.56 -4.43 -16.72
CA VAL A 2 1.14 -3.20 -17.30
C VAL A 2 2.17 -2.65 -16.32
N TYR A 3 3.24 -2.02 -16.83
CA TYR A 3 4.29 -1.42 -15.99
C TYR A 3 4.26 0.09 -16.15
N ASN A 4 4.10 0.80 -15.01
CA ASN A 4 4.05 2.25 -14.93
C ASN A 4 5.24 2.78 -14.12
N GLU A 5 5.63 4.02 -14.36
CA GLU A 5 6.68 4.66 -13.56
C GLU A 5 6.08 5.31 -12.31
N ILE A 6 6.74 5.17 -11.18
CA ILE A 6 6.38 5.88 -9.94
C ILE A 6 6.88 7.33 -10.04
N GLY A 7 6.03 8.26 -10.42
CA GLY A 7 6.39 9.65 -10.57
C GLY A 7 7.62 9.86 -11.47
N LYS A 8 8.64 10.53 -10.92
CA LYS A 8 9.92 10.78 -11.60
C LYS A 8 11.07 9.91 -11.06
N THR A 9 10.76 8.82 -10.38
CA THR A 9 11.79 7.96 -9.73
C THR A 9 12.57 7.07 -10.69
N GLY A 10 12.06 6.86 -11.90
CA GLY A 10 12.60 5.87 -12.83
C GLY A 10 12.23 4.42 -12.51
N MET A 11 11.58 4.16 -11.38
CA MET A 11 11.10 2.82 -11.01
C MET A 11 9.88 2.44 -11.85
N LYS A 12 10.06 1.48 -12.77
CA LYS A 12 8.96 0.91 -13.58
C LYS A 12 8.38 -0.31 -12.88
N VAL A 13 7.19 -0.16 -12.32
CA VAL A 13 6.53 -1.16 -11.47
C VAL A 13 5.27 -1.70 -12.13
N ALA A 14 4.98 -2.97 -11.88
CA ALA A 14 3.72 -3.59 -12.31
C ALA A 14 2.54 -2.84 -11.67
N ASN A 15 1.44 -2.69 -12.39
CA ASN A 15 0.22 -2.04 -11.90
C ASN A 15 -0.46 -2.76 -10.73
N LEU A 16 -0.02 -4.00 -10.43
CA LEU A 16 -0.36 -4.76 -9.23
C LEU A 16 0.94 -5.08 -8.48
N ALA A 17 1.01 -4.76 -7.18
CA ALA A 17 2.21 -4.92 -6.36
C ALA A 17 1.92 -5.72 -5.08
N PHE A 18 2.96 -6.32 -4.51
CA PHE A 18 2.85 -7.18 -3.34
C PHE A 18 3.06 -6.39 -2.05
N GLY A 19 1.96 -6.23 -1.27
CA GLY A 19 2.02 -5.76 0.11
C GLY A 19 2.31 -6.92 1.07
N ALA A 20 3.36 -6.80 1.84
CA ALA A 20 3.83 -7.88 2.71
C ALA A 20 3.20 -7.88 4.12
N SER A 21 2.13 -7.10 4.37
CA SER A 21 1.49 -7.02 5.69
C SER A 21 0.99 -8.37 6.20
N SER A 22 0.47 -9.22 5.32
CA SER A 22 0.02 -10.58 5.68
C SER A 22 1.15 -11.47 6.18
N LEU A 23 2.41 -11.22 5.80
CA LEU A 23 3.58 -11.95 6.29
C LEU A 23 3.84 -11.69 7.79
N GLY A 24 3.27 -10.64 8.35
CA GLY A 24 3.31 -10.36 9.78
C GLY A 24 2.32 -11.18 10.62
N GLY A 25 1.40 -11.90 9.98
CA GLY A 25 0.31 -12.59 10.68
C GLY A 25 -0.76 -11.61 11.20
N VAL A 26 -0.89 -10.43 10.60
CA VAL A 26 -1.79 -9.36 11.06
C VAL A 26 -3.26 -9.75 10.89
N PHE A 27 -3.58 -10.52 9.86
CA PHE A 27 -4.96 -10.87 9.51
C PHE A 27 -5.34 -12.31 9.85
N HIS A 28 -4.38 -13.23 9.91
CA HIS A 28 -4.55 -14.65 10.25
C HIS A 28 -3.22 -15.27 10.64
N ASP A 29 -3.28 -16.46 11.24
CA ASP A 29 -2.07 -17.24 11.54
C ASP A 29 -1.25 -17.48 10.28
N LEU A 30 0.03 -17.14 10.36
CA LEU A 30 0.97 -17.28 9.27
C LEU A 30 1.69 -18.63 9.38
N ARG A 31 1.61 -19.43 8.32
CA ARG A 31 2.61 -20.45 8.02
C ARG A 31 3.70 -19.81 7.18
N GLU A 32 4.89 -19.65 7.77
CA GLU A 32 5.99 -18.87 7.18
C GLU A 32 6.35 -19.35 5.76
N GLU A 33 6.42 -20.67 5.57
CA GLU A 33 6.74 -21.27 4.27
C GLU A 33 5.71 -20.94 3.19
N GLU A 34 4.44 -20.81 3.54
CA GLU A 34 3.39 -20.36 2.61
C GLU A 34 3.59 -18.89 2.22
N GLY A 35 3.92 -18.04 3.21
CA GLY A 35 4.25 -16.64 2.96
C GLY A 35 5.44 -16.49 2.03
N ILE A 36 6.52 -17.24 2.25
CA ILE A 36 7.70 -17.24 1.37
C ILE A 36 7.33 -17.68 -0.05
N ARG A 37 6.57 -18.77 -0.20
CA ARG A 37 6.07 -19.20 -1.51
C ARG A 37 5.21 -18.14 -2.20
N ALA A 38 4.37 -17.42 -1.45
CA ALA A 38 3.54 -16.37 -2.01
C ALA A 38 4.39 -15.22 -2.60
N VAL A 39 5.47 -14.82 -1.93
CA VAL A 39 6.43 -13.82 -2.43
C VAL A 39 7.09 -14.31 -3.72
N HIS A 40 7.64 -15.55 -3.73
CA HIS A 40 8.24 -16.13 -4.93
C HIS A 40 7.23 -16.20 -6.07
N THR A 41 6.01 -16.67 -5.80
CA THR A 41 4.93 -16.72 -6.80
C THR A 41 4.63 -15.34 -7.38
N ALA A 42 4.60 -14.29 -6.55
CA ALA A 42 4.37 -12.93 -7.02
C ALA A 42 5.47 -12.46 -7.99
N VAL A 43 6.73 -12.59 -7.58
CA VAL A 43 7.88 -12.15 -8.39
C VAL A 43 8.05 -12.99 -9.67
N ASP A 44 7.83 -14.30 -9.59
CA ASP A 44 7.93 -15.20 -10.76
C ASP A 44 6.83 -14.95 -11.80
N ASN A 45 5.74 -14.30 -11.41
CA ASN A 45 4.65 -13.93 -12.30
C ASN A 45 4.59 -12.42 -12.62
N GLY A 46 5.71 -11.70 -12.47
CA GLY A 46 5.91 -10.34 -13.00
C GLY A 46 5.61 -9.21 -12.02
N ILE A 47 5.22 -9.48 -10.77
CA ILE A 47 5.17 -8.45 -9.72
C ILE A 47 6.60 -8.11 -9.34
N ASN A 48 6.98 -6.84 -9.50
CA ASN A 48 8.33 -6.36 -9.25
C ASN A 48 8.41 -5.22 -8.23
N PHE A 49 7.33 -4.93 -7.50
CA PHE A 49 7.34 -3.99 -6.39
C PHE A 49 6.78 -4.66 -5.14
N ILE A 50 7.57 -4.64 -4.06
CA ILE A 50 7.26 -5.27 -2.78
C ILE A 50 7.32 -4.20 -1.70
N ASP A 51 6.22 -4.03 -0.96
CA ASP A 51 6.12 -3.07 0.15
C ASP A 51 5.91 -3.77 1.48
N VAL A 52 6.66 -3.36 2.50
CA VAL A 52 6.62 -3.90 3.85
C VAL A 52 6.69 -2.78 4.90
N SER A 53 6.66 -3.11 6.17
CA SER A 53 6.87 -2.17 7.29
C SER A 53 7.35 -2.92 8.53
N PRO A 54 8.20 -2.29 9.36
CA PRO A 54 8.53 -2.79 10.71
C PRO A 54 7.28 -2.99 11.59
N TYR A 55 6.25 -2.18 11.39
CA TYR A 55 4.98 -2.28 12.11
C TYR A 55 4.26 -3.61 11.89
N TYR A 56 4.37 -4.21 10.70
CA TYR A 56 3.58 -5.38 10.32
C TYR A 56 4.01 -6.62 11.11
N GLY A 57 3.14 -7.02 12.07
CA GLY A 57 3.36 -8.15 12.95
C GLY A 57 4.60 -8.02 13.81
N HIS A 58 4.97 -6.80 14.26
CA HIS A 58 6.14 -6.52 15.08
C HIS A 58 7.43 -7.09 14.48
N LEU A 59 7.87 -6.50 13.38
CA LEU A 59 9.07 -6.88 12.65
C LEU A 59 8.96 -8.22 11.90
N LYS A 60 7.95 -9.05 12.20
CA LYS A 60 7.82 -10.41 11.63
C LYS A 60 7.71 -10.39 10.12
N ALA A 61 6.94 -9.43 9.56
CA ALA A 61 6.79 -9.32 8.10
C ALA A 61 8.13 -9.09 7.40
N GLU A 62 8.98 -8.20 7.93
CA GLU A 62 10.31 -7.96 7.36
C GLU A 62 11.23 -9.18 7.51
N MET A 63 11.18 -9.89 8.64
CA MET A 63 11.97 -11.11 8.84
C MET A 63 11.58 -12.23 7.87
N VAL A 64 10.27 -12.45 7.66
CA VAL A 64 9.79 -13.48 6.72
C VAL A 64 10.11 -13.08 5.28
N LEU A 65 9.87 -11.80 4.93
CA LEU A 65 10.22 -11.27 3.62
C LEU A 65 11.72 -11.40 3.35
N GLY A 66 12.56 -11.03 4.31
CA GLY A 66 14.02 -11.16 4.18
C GLY A 66 14.50 -12.60 3.91
N LYS A 67 13.78 -13.61 4.42
CA LYS A 67 14.06 -15.03 4.08
C LYS A 67 13.71 -15.32 2.62
N ALA A 68 12.54 -14.83 2.14
CA ALA A 68 12.13 -15.01 0.76
C ALA A 68 13.08 -14.31 -0.23
N LEU A 69 13.52 -13.09 0.09
CA LEU A 69 14.38 -12.28 -0.78
C LEU A 69 15.79 -12.88 -0.98
N LYS A 70 16.28 -13.71 -0.07
CA LYS A 70 17.57 -14.42 -0.23
C LYS A 70 17.64 -15.30 -1.48
N GLU A 71 16.50 -15.80 -1.94
CA GLU A 71 16.39 -16.70 -3.08
C GLU A 71 15.99 -15.96 -4.39
N ILE A 72 15.80 -14.64 -4.31
CA ILE A 72 15.39 -13.80 -5.45
C ILE A 72 16.55 -12.88 -5.85
N ALA A 73 16.95 -12.87 -7.11
CA ALA A 73 17.96 -11.93 -7.59
C ALA A 73 17.52 -10.47 -7.37
N ARG A 74 18.43 -9.62 -6.85
CA ARG A 74 18.12 -8.27 -6.37
C ARG A 74 17.54 -7.34 -7.45
N ASP A 75 17.91 -7.55 -8.68
CA ASP A 75 17.47 -6.79 -9.85
C ASP A 75 16.06 -7.16 -10.35
N ARG A 76 15.43 -8.16 -9.74
CA ARG A 76 14.07 -8.58 -10.10
C ARG A 76 12.97 -7.81 -9.39
N TYR A 77 13.30 -7.01 -8.37
CA TYR A 77 12.30 -6.31 -7.59
C TYR A 77 12.79 -4.94 -7.09
N TYR A 78 11.85 -4.04 -6.91
CA TYR A 78 11.99 -2.84 -6.10
C TYR A 78 11.43 -3.11 -4.71
N LEU A 79 12.14 -2.67 -3.68
CA LEU A 79 11.79 -2.89 -2.28
C LEU A 79 11.43 -1.58 -1.59
N SER A 80 10.24 -1.56 -0.99
CA SER A 80 9.78 -0.46 -0.15
C SER A 80 9.62 -0.92 1.28
N THR A 81 10.10 -0.11 2.24
CA THR A 81 9.76 -0.24 3.66
C THR A 81 9.53 1.11 4.29
N LYS A 82 9.30 1.17 5.61
CA LYS A 82 8.78 2.38 6.24
C LYS A 82 9.49 2.69 7.56
N VAL A 83 9.39 3.95 8.01
CA VAL A 83 9.85 4.44 9.31
C VAL A 83 8.72 5.18 10.03
N GLY A 84 8.82 5.40 11.32
CA GLY A 84 7.89 6.21 12.11
C GLY A 84 6.86 5.39 12.90
N ARG A 85 6.44 4.22 12.41
CA ARG A 85 5.50 3.34 13.08
C ARG A 85 6.14 1.97 13.36
N TYR A 86 6.26 1.56 14.65
CA TYR A 86 7.10 0.43 15.01
C TYR A 86 6.43 -0.68 15.85
N GLY A 87 5.41 -0.39 16.65
CA GLY A 87 4.89 -1.34 17.61
C GLY A 87 3.38 -1.27 17.84
N LYS A 88 2.86 -2.20 18.67
CA LYS A 88 1.43 -2.33 19.01
C LYS A 88 1.01 -1.58 20.25
N ASP A 89 1.93 -1.38 21.20
CA ASP A 89 1.57 -1.08 22.58
C ASP A 89 2.10 0.29 23.03
N GLY A 90 1.32 1.34 22.81
CA GLY A 90 1.44 2.59 23.55
C GLY A 90 2.74 3.36 23.31
N VAL A 91 3.56 3.50 24.32
CA VAL A 91 4.62 4.52 24.46
C VAL A 91 5.69 4.49 23.35
N ASN A 92 5.91 3.36 22.66
CA ASN A 92 6.92 3.23 21.61
C ASN A 92 6.35 2.85 20.24
N THR A 93 5.06 3.08 19.99
CA THR A 93 4.43 2.71 18.71
C THR A 93 4.82 3.68 17.59
N TRP A 94 5.03 4.94 17.94
CA TRP A 94 5.27 6.04 17.02
C TRP A 94 6.51 6.82 17.43
N ASP A 95 7.46 6.96 16.53
CA ASP A 95 8.64 7.83 16.72
C ASP A 95 9.13 8.32 15.36
N TYR A 96 8.87 9.57 15.07
CA TYR A 96 9.22 10.25 13.82
C TYR A 96 10.49 11.09 13.95
N SER A 97 11.27 10.91 15.02
CA SER A 97 12.54 11.62 15.18
C SER A 97 13.56 11.21 14.12
N ALA A 98 14.43 12.16 13.75
CA ALA A 98 15.51 11.95 12.78
C ALA A 98 16.41 10.75 13.14
N GLN A 99 16.74 10.61 14.44
CA GLN A 99 17.60 9.53 14.92
C GLN A 99 16.92 8.17 14.75
N ARG A 100 15.66 8.05 15.23
CA ARG A 100 14.92 6.78 15.14
C ARG A 100 14.64 6.36 13.69
N ALA A 101 14.29 7.32 12.82
CA ALA A 101 14.12 7.07 11.41
C ALA A 101 15.41 6.53 10.77
N THR A 102 16.55 7.13 11.07
CA THR A 102 17.86 6.71 10.58
C THR A 102 18.19 5.27 11.04
N ASP A 103 18.06 4.99 12.34
CA ASP A 103 18.38 3.69 12.92
C ASP A 103 17.46 2.60 12.34
N SER A 104 16.17 2.92 12.17
CA SER A 104 15.17 2.02 11.61
C SER A 104 15.50 1.57 10.19
N VAL A 105 16.04 2.45 9.35
CA VAL A 105 16.45 2.07 7.99
C VAL A 105 17.49 0.96 8.03
N TYR A 106 18.54 1.12 8.83
CA TYR A 106 19.60 0.10 8.95
C TYR A 106 19.09 -1.20 9.59
N GLU A 107 18.22 -1.11 10.61
CA GLU A 107 17.57 -2.26 11.21
C GLU A 107 16.71 -3.02 10.20
N SER A 108 15.94 -2.32 9.35
CA SER A 108 15.14 -2.92 8.29
C SER A 108 16.02 -3.61 7.24
N MET A 109 17.12 -2.99 6.82
CA MET A 109 18.08 -3.61 5.90
C MET A 109 18.62 -4.94 6.44
N GLN A 110 18.92 -5.00 7.75
CA GLN A 110 19.37 -6.24 8.40
C GLN A 110 18.27 -7.31 8.37
N ARG A 111 17.02 -6.97 8.73
CA ARG A 111 15.91 -7.92 8.75
C ARG A 111 15.54 -8.41 7.35
N LEU A 112 15.59 -7.50 6.37
CA LEU A 112 15.29 -7.78 4.95
C LEU A 112 16.45 -8.45 4.22
N ASN A 113 17.67 -8.47 4.83
CA ASN A 113 18.87 -9.04 4.26
C ASN A 113 19.24 -8.36 2.91
N VAL A 114 19.22 -7.04 2.89
CA VAL A 114 19.57 -6.22 1.72
C VAL A 114 20.54 -5.10 2.09
N ASP A 115 21.32 -4.65 1.12
CA ASP A 115 22.27 -3.53 1.28
C ASP A 115 21.72 -2.19 0.75
N PHE A 116 20.52 -2.19 0.18
CA PHE A 116 19.88 -1.03 -0.41
C PHE A 116 18.34 -1.17 -0.38
N ILE A 117 17.65 -0.06 -0.08
CA ILE A 117 16.19 0.06 -0.12
C ILE A 117 15.83 1.03 -1.25
N ASP A 118 14.99 0.59 -2.21
CA ASP A 118 14.63 1.42 -3.36
C ASP A 118 13.73 2.59 -2.96
N LEU A 119 12.77 2.38 -2.05
CA LEU A 119 11.86 3.41 -1.55
C LEU A 119 11.70 3.31 -0.04
N ILE A 120 11.99 4.40 0.67
CA ILE A 120 11.71 4.51 2.09
C ILE A 120 10.55 5.48 2.34
N ASN A 121 9.52 5.06 3.07
CA ASN A 121 8.35 5.86 3.36
C ASN A 121 8.30 6.28 4.83
N VAL A 122 7.83 7.49 5.11
CA VAL A 122 7.34 7.86 6.46
C VAL A 122 5.92 7.30 6.61
N HIS A 123 5.72 6.42 7.58
CA HIS A 123 4.52 5.60 7.73
C HIS A 123 3.40 6.33 8.46
N ASP A 124 2.20 6.35 7.86
CA ASP A 124 0.95 6.80 8.50
C ASP A 124 1.12 8.13 9.25
N ILE A 125 1.44 9.18 8.48
CA ILE A 125 1.78 10.51 9.03
C ILE A 125 0.59 11.17 9.74
N GLU A 126 -0.63 10.65 9.62
CA GLU A 126 -1.81 11.06 10.40
C GLU A 126 -1.61 10.95 11.91
N PHE A 127 -0.63 10.13 12.34
CA PHE A 127 -0.30 9.95 13.76
C PHE A 127 0.91 10.77 14.19
N ALA A 128 1.52 11.50 13.28
CA ALA A 128 2.68 12.36 13.53
C ALA A 128 2.27 13.80 13.79
N ASP A 129 3.17 14.58 14.40
CA ASP A 129 3.23 16.00 14.14
C ASP A 129 3.80 16.19 12.72
N LEU A 130 2.98 16.70 11.80
CA LEU A 130 3.37 16.87 10.39
C LEU A 130 4.57 17.80 10.24
N GLN A 131 4.70 18.80 11.12
CA GLN A 131 5.87 19.70 11.13
C GLN A 131 7.15 18.95 11.50
N GLN A 132 7.09 18.01 12.47
CA GLN A 132 8.22 17.14 12.80
C GLN A 132 8.63 16.26 11.60
N VAL A 133 7.65 15.75 10.86
CA VAL A 133 7.94 14.98 9.62
C VAL A 133 8.76 15.82 8.64
N VAL A 134 8.36 17.09 8.44
CA VAL A 134 9.04 18.03 7.54
C VAL A 134 10.42 18.42 8.04
N ASP A 135 10.56 18.74 9.35
CA ASP A 135 11.77 19.34 9.91
C ASP A 135 12.81 18.30 10.34
N GLU A 136 12.41 17.08 10.69
CA GLU A 136 13.32 16.05 11.21
C GLU A 136 13.36 14.79 10.34
N THR A 137 12.20 14.13 10.13
CA THR A 137 12.16 12.79 9.52
C THR A 137 12.62 12.83 8.06
N LEU A 138 12.00 13.69 7.24
CA LEU A 138 12.32 13.79 5.81
C LEU A 138 13.79 14.23 5.57
N PRO A 139 14.35 15.24 6.26
CA PRO A 139 15.76 15.56 6.13
C PRO A 139 16.71 14.41 6.45
N ALA A 140 16.40 13.60 7.47
CA ALA A 140 17.20 12.42 7.81
C ALA A 140 17.16 11.36 6.67
N LEU A 141 15.99 11.10 6.09
CA LEU A 141 15.86 10.16 4.96
C LEU A 141 16.54 10.69 3.69
N VAL A 142 16.44 11.99 3.41
CA VAL A 142 17.19 12.65 2.31
C VAL A 142 18.69 12.52 2.51
N ALA A 143 19.18 12.62 3.75
CA ALA A 143 20.60 12.42 4.06
C ALA A 143 21.03 10.96 3.78
N LEU A 144 20.19 9.96 4.07
CA LEU A 144 20.44 8.56 3.72
C LEU A 144 20.43 8.33 2.21
N LYS A 145 19.50 8.98 1.48
CA LYS A 145 19.49 8.97 0.02
C LYS A 145 20.79 9.53 -0.56
N LYS A 146 21.27 10.68 -0.07
CA LYS A 146 22.55 11.26 -0.50
C LYS A 146 23.75 10.35 -0.23
N LYS A 147 23.66 9.48 0.78
CA LYS A 147 24.69 8.46 1.09
C LYS A 147 24.55 7.19 0.24
N GLY A 148 23.51 7.07 -0.57
CA GLY A 148 23.24 5.87 -1.37
C GLY A 148 22.73 4.67 -0.56
N VAL A 149 22.18 4.90 0.63
CA VAL A 149 21.57 3.86 1.48
C VAL A 149 20.15 3.54 1.02
N VAL A 150 19.40 4.58 0.63
CA VAL A 150 18.06 4.45 0.05
C VAL A 150 18.00 5.16 -1.30
N GLY A 151 17.12 4.73 -2.19
CA GLY A 151 16.95 5.30 -3.53
C GLY A 151 16.04 6.52 -3.53
N HIS A 152 14.85 6.38 -2.97
CA HIS A 152 13.80 7.38 -3.01
C HIS A 152 13.12 7.53 -1.65
N VAL A 153 12.48 8.69 -1.45
CA VAL A 153 11.77 9.04 -0.21
C VAL A 153 10.30 9.28 -0.52
N GLY A 154 9.42 8.66 0.26
CA GLY A 154 7.98 8.82 0.17
C GLY A 154 7.30 8.99 1.54
N ILE A 155 6.01 9.20 1.52
CA ILE A 155 5.14 9.31 2.70
C ILE A 155 3.88 8.47 2.52
N THR A 156 3.29 8.00 3.62
CA THR A 156 2.02 7.26 3.56
C THR A 156 0.98 7.81 4.54
N ASP A 157 -0.26 7.82 4.12
CA ASP A 157 -1.38 8.27 4.96
C ASP A 157 -2.71 7.69 4.45
N LEU A 158 -3.70 7.60 5.33
CA LEU A 158 -5.11 7.42 4.97
C LEU A 158 -5.70 8.74 4.44
N GLN A 159 -5.28 9.90 4.96
CA GLN A 159 -5.84 11.21 4.62
C GLN A 159 -4.98 11.90 3.54
N PRO A 160 -5.46 12.00 2.29
CA PRO A 160 -4.67 12.62 1.21
C PRO A 160 -4.35 14.10 1.45
N GLU A 161 -5.11 14.78 2.30
CA GLU A 161 -4.84 16.17 2.73
C GLU A 161 -3.50 16.29 3.46
N ASN A 162 -3.18 15.33 4.32
CA ASN A 162 -1.89 15.32 5.05
C ASN A 162 -0.73 15.12 4.08
N LEU A 163 -0.88 14.23 3.10
CA LEU A 163 0.11 14.01 2.05
C LEU A 163 0.38 15.31 1.28
N LYS A 164 -0.70 16.00 0.87
CA LYS A 164 -0.62 17.29 0.20
C LYS A 164 0.09 18.33 1.08
N TRP A 165 -0.32 18.44 2.35
CA TRP A 165 0.25 19.41 3.29
C TRP A 165 1.77 19.23 3.44
N VAL A 166 2.24 17.99 3.65
CA VAL A 166 3.68 17.72 3.81
C VAL A 166 4.46 18.06 2.55
N ILE A 167 3.92 17.79 1.35
CA ILE A 167 4.57 18.16 0.08
C ILE A 167 4.69 19.68 -0.04
N GLU A 168 3.62 20.43 0.27
CA GLU A 168 3.60 21.90 0.21
C GLU A 168 4.57 22.56 1.20
N HIS A 169 4.87 21.90 2.33
CA HIS A 169 5.76 22.43 3.39
C HIS A 169 7.18 21.86 3.34
N SER A 170 7.45 20.97 2.40
CA SER A 170 8.80 20.40 2.20
C SER A 170 9.52 21.07 1.03
N PRO A 171 10.86 21.11 1.01
CA PRO A 171 11.59 21.50 -0.18
C PRO A 171 11.19 20.65 -1.40
N GLU A 172 11.11 21.29 -2.57
CA GLU A 172 10.75 20.59 -3.81
C GLU A 172 11.64 19.36 -4.06
N GLY A 173 11.01 18.24 -4.46
CA GLY A 173 11.70 16.97 -4.73
C GLY A 173 12.12 16.20 -3.47
N THR A 174 11.75 16.63 -2.26
CA THR A 174 11.97 15.87 -1.03
C THR A 174 11.10 14.63 -0.98
N VAL A 175 9.80 14.77 -1.28
CA VAL A 175 8.84 13.67 -1.39
C VAL A 175 8.72 13.28 -2.86
N GLU A 176 9.04 12.03 -3.19
CA GLU A 176 9.04 11.52 -4.56
C GLU A 176 7.87 10.57 -4.83
N SER A 177 7.26 10.03 -3.75
CA SER A 177 6.06 9.21 -3.86
C SER A 177 5.14 9.39 -2.66
N VAL A 178 3.85 9.16 -2.90
CA VAL A 178 2.83 9.01 -1.87
C VAL A 178 2.20 7.62 -1.96
N LEU A 179 1.91 7.02 -0.80
CA LEU A 179 1.08 5.84 -0.71
C LEU A 179 -0.18 6.21 0.06
N CYS A 180 -1.33 6.14 -0.61
CA CYS A 180 -2.63 6.35 -0.01
C CYS A 180 -3.44 5.05 -0.06
N PHE A 181 -4.11 4.70 1.04
CA PHE A 181 -4.87 3.46 1.09
C PHE A 181 -6.37 3.72 1.28
N CYS A 182 -7.19 2.81 0.74
CA CYS A 182 -8.65 2.84 0.78
C CYS A 182 -9.35 3.96 -0.01
N HIS A 183 -8.64 4.93 -0.59
CA HIS A 183 -9.20 6.08 -1.31
C HIS A 183 -9.11 5.97 -2.84
N TYR A 184 -8.78 4.78 -3.37
CA TYR A 184 -8.99 4.41 -4.76
C TYR A 184 -9.47 2.96 -4.87
N SER A 185 -10.76 2.78 -4.62
CA SER A 185 -11.48 1.51 -4.59
C SER A 185 -12.92 1.71 -5.06
N LEU A 186 -13.71 0.64 -5.18
CA LEU A 186 -15.10 0.72 -5.67
C LEU A 186 -16.00 1.62 -4.81
N ASN A 187 -15.74 1.74 -3.51
CA ASN A 187 -16.53 2.57 -2.59
C ASN A 187 -15.95 3.96 -2.36
N ASP A 188 -14.73 4.21 -2.82
CA ASP A 188 -14.08 5.50 -2.60
C ASP A 188 -13.00 5.75 -3.67
N ASP A 189 -13.14 6.81 -4.43
CA ASP A 189 -12.22 7.24 -5.47
C ASP A 189 -11.66 8.65 -5.22
N MET A 190 -11.70 9.11 -3.97
CA MET A 190 -11.30 10.45 -3.56
C MET A 190 -9.86 10.80 -3.93
N LEU A 191 -8.96 9.81 -3.98
CA LEU A 191 -7.56 10.01 -4.37
C LEU A 191 -7.43 10.68 -5.76
N VAL A 192 -8.43 10.50 -6.63
CA VAL A 192 -8.45 11.12 -7.97
C VAL A 192 -8.41 12.65 -7.89
N ASP A 193 -9.03 13.24 -6.88
CA ASP A 193 -9.11 14.70 -6.70
C ASP A 193 -7.73 15.33 -6.41
N TYR A 194 -6.73 14.53 -6.04
CA TYR A 194 -5.37 14.95 -5.70
C TYR A 194 -4.34 14.64 -6.79
N LEU A 195 -4.68 13.86 -7.82
CA LEU A 195 -3.70 13.39 -8.80
C LEU A 195 -3.05 14.55 -9.59
N ASP A 196 -3.81 15.58 -9.93
CA ASP A 196 -3.27 16.76 -10.62
C ASP A 196 -2.21 17.48 -9.78
N PHE A 197 -2.45 17.56 -8.46
CA PHE A 197 -1.50 18.13 -7.53
C PHE A 197 -0.21 17.29 -7.42
N PHE A 198 -0.32 15.98 -7.26
CA PHE A 198 0.84 15.10 -7.17
C PHE A 198 1.66 15.09 -8.47
N GLU A 199 1.00 15.06 -9.62
CA GLU A 199 1.65 15.11 -10.92
C GLU A 199 2.39 16.43 -11.15
N ALA A 200 1.79 17.56 -10.79
CA ALA A 200 2.41 18.88 -10.88
C ALA A 200 3.70 18.99 -10.05
N HIS A 201 3.78 18.26 -8.93
CA HIS A 201 4.98 18.19 -8.07
C HIS A 201 5.94 17.04 -8.44
N GLY A 202 5.63 16.25 -9.50
CA GLY A 202 6.43 15.12 -9.92
C GLY A 202 6.41 13.93 -8.94
N VAL A 203 5.40 13.87 -8.07
CA VAL A 203 5.23 12.85 -7.04
C VAL A 203 4.44 11.67 -7.60
N GLY A 204 5.00 10.47 -7.47
CA GLY A 204 4.33 9.23 -7.89
C GLY A 204 3.27 8.78 -6.89
N VAL A 205 2.19 8.16 -7.38
CA VAL A 205 1.08 7.70 -6.54
C VAL A 205 1.03 6.19 -6.50
N ILE A 206 1.04 5.65 -5.29
CA ILE A 206 0.84 4.25 -4.97
C ILE A 206 -0.49 4.13 -4.23
N ASN A 207 -1.38 3.27 -4.73
CA ASN A 207 -2.62 2.91 -4.05
C ASN A 207 -2.43 1.64 -3.23
N ALA A 208 -3.17 1.51 -2.13
CA ALA A 208 -3.20 0.29 -1.33
C ALA A 208 -4.62 -0.04 -0.86
N SER A 209 -4.79 -1.28 -0.41
CA SER A 209 -6.08 -1.79 0.10
C SER A 209 -7.23 -1.67 -0.90
N PRO A 210 -7.13 -2.25 -2.11
CA PRO A 210 -8.18 -2.18 -3.13
C PRO A 210 -9.51 -2.78 -2.67
N LEU A 211 -9.50 -3.64 -1.66
CA LEU A 211 -10.69 -4.20 -1.02
C LEU A 211 -11.19 -3.38 0.18
N SER A 212 -10.71 -2.15 0.35
CA SER A 212 -11.04 -1.28 1.49
C SER A 212 -10.99 -2.03 2.83
N MET A 213 -9.84 -2.67 3.14
CA MET A 213 -9.59 -3.44 4.36
C MET A 213 -10.64 -4.55 4.63
N GLY A 214 -11.31 -5.03 3.59
CA GLY A 214 -12.29 -6.13 3.66
C GLY A 214 -13.75 -5.71 3.52
N LEU A 215 -14.08 -4.42 3.35
CA LEU A 215 -15.42 -3.97 3.00
C LEU A 215 -15.92 -4.60 1.70
N LEU A 216 -15.04 -4.67 0.69
CA LEU A 216 -15.34 -5.19 -0.64
C LEU A 216 -14.97 -6.68 -0.72
N SER A 217 -15.59 -7.50 0.11
CA SER A 217 -15.33 -8.94 0.20
C SER A 217 -16.60 -9.74 0.42
N GLN A 218 -16.72 -10.88 -0.28
CA GLN A 218 -17.80 -11.85 -0.07
C GLN A 218 -17.78 -12.48 1.34
N ARG A 219 -16.63 -12.46 2.03
CA ARG A 219 -16.51 -12.92 3.42
C ARG A 219 -17.18 -11.98 4.42
N GLY A 220 -17.56 -10.79 3.98
CA GLY A 220 -18.06 -9.72 4.82
C GLY A 220 -16.96 -8.91 5.52
N THR A 221 -17.36 -7.78 6.08
CA THR A 221 -16.47 -6.84 6.76
C THR A 221 -15.93 -7.43 8.06
N PRO A 222 -14.60 -7.36 8.30
CA PRO A 222 -14.03 -7.78 9.57
C PRO A 222 -14.63 -7.03 10.77
N PRO A 223 -14.82 -7.68 11.94
CA PRO A 223 -15.44 -7.04 13.12
C PRO A 223 -14.71 -5.80 13.64
N TRP A 224 -13.38 -5.75 13.42
CA TRP A 224 -12.53 -4.63 13.85
C TRP A 224 -12.56 -3.43 12.89
N HIS A 225 -13.24 -3.54 11.74
CA HIS A 225 -13.18 -2.50 10.71
C HIS A 225 -13.83 -1.19 11.19
N PRO A 226 -13.13 -0.04 11.10
CA PRO A 226 -13.58 1.23 11.67
C PRO A 226 -14.69 1.94 10.90
N ALA A 227 -15.03 1.49 9.68
CA ALA A 227 -16.10 2.11 8.88
C ALA A 227 -17.43 2.10 9.61
N PRO A 228 -18.28 3.14 9.42
CA PRO A 228 -19.63 3.19 9.99
C PRO A 228 -20.52 2.09 9.40
N ASP A 229 -21.48 1.63 10.21
CA ASP A 229 -22.37 0.52 9.83
C ASP A 229 -23.13 0.76 8.51
N PRO A 230 -23.65 1.97 8.19
CA PRO A 230 -24.27 2.20 6.90
C PRO A 230 -23.38 1.90 5.69
N LEU A 231 -22.08 2.21 5.77
CA LEU A 231 -21.12 1.89 4.72
C LEU A 231 -20.87 0.37 4.64
N LYS A 232 -20.74 -0.32 5.80
CA LYS A 232 -20.58 -1.78 5.84
C LYS A 232 -21.76 -2.48 5.19
N GLU A 233 -22.98 -2.03 5.50
CA GLU A 233 -24.22 -2.57 4.91
C GLU A 233 -24.31 -2.30 3.40
N ALA A 234 -23.93 -1.11 2.95
CA ALA A 234 -23.92 -0.77 1.52
C ALA A 234 -22.92 -1.63 0.75
N CYS A 235 -21.70 -1.80 1.26
CA CYS A 235 -20.69 -2.68 0.65
C CYS A 235 -21.13 -4.14 0.66
N LYS A 236 -21.82 -4.60 1.72
CA LYS A 236 -22.39 -5.95 1.75
C LYS A 236 -23.43 -6.16 0.66
N ARG A 237 -24.39 -5.22 0.48
CA ARG A 237 -25.36 -5.30 -0.62
C ARG A 237 -24.68 -5.35 -1.98
N ALA A 238 -23.63 -4.58 -2.17
CA ALA A 238 -22.84 -4.59 -3.41
C ALA A 238 -22.15 -5.95 -3.64
N ALA A 239 -21.61 -6.57 -2.58
CA ALA A 239 -21.00 -7.90 -2.65
C ALA A 239 -22.02 -8.99 -2.96
N ASP A 240 -23.20 -8.93 -2.31
CA ASP A 240 -24.31 -9.87 -2.57
C ASP A 240 -24.77 -9.75 -4.03
N PHE A 241 -24.96 -8.55 -4.54
CA PHE A 241 -25.32 -8.28 -5.94
C PHE A 241 -24.29 -8.84 -6.93
N CYS A 242 -23.00 -8.63 -6.68
CA CYS A 242 -21.93 -9.21 -7.49
C CYS A 242 -21.99 -10.74 -7.49
N THR A 243 -22.30 -11.35 -6.33
CA THR A 243 -22.46 -12.80 -6.20
C THR A 243 -23.61 -13.32 -7.05
N GLU A 244 -24.76 -12.63 -7.05
CA GLU A 244 -25.93 -12.97 -7.90
C GLU A 244 -25.61 -12.89 -9.40
N LYS A 245 -24.72 -11.96 -9.79
CA LYS A 245 -24.22 -11.86 -11.17
C LYS A 245 -23.12 -12.89 -11.50
N GLY A 246 -22.69 -13.72 -10.55
CA GLY A 246 -21.59 -14.67 -10.74
C GLY A 246 -20.21 -14.02 -10.89
N TYR A 247 -20.06 -12.76 -10.43
CA TYR A 247 -18.82 -11.97 -10.55
C TYR A 247 -18.32 -11.60 -9.15
N PRO A 248 -17.21 -12.16 -8.67
CA PRO A 248 -16.70 -11.83 -7.34
C PRO A 248 -16.37 -10.35 -7.19
N ILE A 249 -16.87 -9.70 -6.12
CA ILE A 249 -16.61 -8.28 -5.89
C ILE A 249 -15.12 -7.99 -5.72
N GLU A 250 -14.35 -8.93 -5.18
CA GLU A 250 -12.90 -8.83 -5.04
C GLU A 250 -12.21 -8.71 -6.41
N LYS A 251 -12.70 -9.44 -7.42
CA LYS A 251 -12.23 -9.33 -8.80
C LYS A 251 -12.47 -7.93 -9.34
N LEU A 252 -13.71 -7.44 -9.22
CA LEU A 252 -14.08 -6.12 -9.71
C LEU A 252 -13.28 -5.02 -9.03
N ALA A 253 -13.07 -5.13 -7.70
CA ALA A 253 -12.31 -4.16 -6.92
C ALA A 253 -10.83 -4.10 -7.32
N ILE A 254 -10.19 -5.26 -7.57
CA ILE A 254 -8.80 -5.30 -8.04
C ILE A 254 -8.71 -4.72 -9.45
N GLN A 255 -9.62 -5.08 -10.35
CA GLN A 255 -9.65 -4.56 -11.72
C GLN A 255 -9.86 -3.04 -11.73
N PHE A 256 -10.79 -2.52 -10.92
CA PHE A 256 -11.01 -1.09 -10.75
C PHE A 256 -9.73 -0.37 -10.33
N ALA A 257 -9.07 -0.87 -9.29
CA ALA A 257 -7.90 -0.22 -8.71
C ALA A 257 -6.64 -0.28 -9.59
N THR A 258 -6.56 -1.22 -10.55
CA THR A 258 -5.36 -1.45 -11.36
C THR A 258 -5.48 -1.01 -12.82
N SER A 259 -6.69 -0.73 -13.33
CA SER A 259 -6.90 -0.57 -14.78
C SER A 259 -7.45 0.78 -15.21
N LEU A 260 -8.01 1.59 -14.32
CA LEU A 260 -8.74 2.80 -14.73
C LEU A 260 -7.90 4.06 -14.81
N ASN A 261 -6.85 4.19 -14.01
CA ASN A 261 -6.08 5.43 -13.96
C ASN A 261 -4.57 5.20 -14.03
N PRO A 262 -3.92 5.46 -15.17
CA PRO A 262 -2.48 5.23 -15.32
C PRO A 262 -1.60 6.17 -14.48
N ARG A 263 -2.16 7.24 -13.89
CA ARG A 263 -1.44 8.14 -12.96
C ARG A 263 -1.22 7.49 -11.59
N ILE A 264 -1.96 6.43 -11.27
CA ILE A 264 -1.69 5.57 -10.12
C ILE A 264 -0.75 4.47 -10.59
N ALA A 265 0.51 4.55 -10.18
CA ALA A 265 1.56 3.71 -10.71
C ALA A 265 1.33 2.22 -10.42
N THR A 266 0.86 1.91 -9.21
CA THR A 266 0.61 0.54 -8.77
C THR A 266 -0.39 0.48 -7.63
N THR A 267 -1.03 -0.69 -7.45
CA THR A 267 -1.93 -0.98 -6.34
C THR A 267 -1.42 -2.18 -5.55
N LEU A 268 -1.24 -1.98 -4.25
CA LEU A 268 -0.77 -3.00 -3.31
C LEU A 268 -1.92 -3.90 -2.85
N PHE A 269 -1.76 -5.21 -3.02
CA PHE A 269 -2.57 -6.23 -2.34
C PHE A 269 -1.69 -7.07 -1.42
N SER A 270 -2.27 -7.80 -0.46
CA SER A 270 -1.54 -8.68 0.45
C SER A 270 -2.16 -10.06 0.52
N SER A 271 -1.33 -11.10 0.46
CA SER A 271 -1.75 -12.49 0.63
C SER A 271 -0.56 -13.37 1.01
N THR A 272 -0.79 -14.37 1.87
CA THR A 272 0.16 -15.46 2.17
C THR A 272 -0.11 -16.72 1.36
N ASN A 273 -1.14 -16.71 0.50
CA ASN A 273 -1.56 -17.86 -0.30
C ASN A 273 -1.21 -17.65 -1.77
N SER A 274 -0.39 -18.52 -2.33
CA SER A 274 0.07 -18.46 -3.72
C SER A 274 -1.07 -18.54 -4.74
N ASP A 275 -2.14 -19.29 -4.48
CA ASP A 275 -3.29 -19.37 -5.36
C ASP A 275 -4.04 -18.05 -5.43
N ASN A 276 -4.16 -17.34 -4.29
CA ASN A 276 -4.73 -16.00 -4.26
C ASN A 276 -3.85 -14.99 -5.02
N VAL A 277 -2.52 -15.11 -4.92
CA VAL A 277 -1.59 -14.27 -5.70
C VAL A 277 -1.83 -14.48 -7.19
N LEU A 278 -1.84 -15.73 -7.66
CA LEU A 278 -2.09 -16.06 -9.07
C LEU A 278 -3.50 -15.63 -9.53
N LYS A 279 -4.49 -15.77 -8.65
CA LYS A 279 -5.87 -15.33 -8.92
C LYS A 279 -5.94 -13.82 -9.15
N ASN A 280 -5.28 -13.03 -8.29
CA ASN A 280 -5.26 -11.57 -8.41
C ASN A 280 -4.51 -11.11 -9.67
N ILE A 281 -3.40 -11.77 -10.02
CA ILE A 281 -2.67 -11.50 -11.28
C ILE A 281 -3.58 -11.77 -12.49
N ARG A 282 -4.30 -12.89 -12.52
CA ARG A 282 -5.28 -13.18 -13.60
C ARG A 282 -6.37 -12.12 -13.69
N PHE A 283 -6.88 -11.62 -12.55
CA PHE A 283 -7.91 -10.58 -12.55
C PHE A 283 -7.45 -9.29 -13.25
N VAL A 284 -6.18 -8.94 -13.11
CA VAL A 284 -5.60 -7.75 -13.77
C VAL A 284 -5.52 -7.92 -15.30
N ASP A 285 -5.34 -9.15 -15.78
CA ASP A 285 -5.23 -9.45 -17.22
C ASP A 285 -6.59 -9.65 -17.91
N GLU A 286 -7.66 -9.82 -17.13
CA GLU A 286 -9.03 -9.99 -17.65
C GLU A 286 -9.72 -8.62 -17.84
N GLU A 287 -10.60 -8.55 -18.83
CA GLU A 287 -11.38 -7.32 -19.08
C GLU A 287 -12.34 -7.04 -17.91
N MET A 288 -12.37 -5.77 -17.49
CA MET A 288 -13.24 -5.31 -16.43
C MET A 288 -14.65 -4.98 -16.96
N ASP A 289 -15.66 -5.47 -16.28
CA ASP A 289 -17.05 -5.10 -16.54
C ASP A 289 -17.33 -3.67 -15.99
N ARG A 290 -17.25 -2.66 -16.88
CA ARG A 290 -17.48 -1.26 -16.54
C ARG A 290 -18.93 -0.98 -16.13
N GLN A 291 -19.88 -1.67 -16.74
CA GLN A 291 -21.30 -1.51 -16.38
C GLN A 291 -21.54 -2.02 -14.96
N LEU A 292 -20.90 -3.14 -14.60
CA LEU A 292 -21.00 -3.69 -13.24
C LEU A 292 -20.36 -2.73 -12.20
N VAL A 293 -19.27 -2.03 -12.54
CA VAL A 293 -18.71 -0.98 -11.67
C VAL A 293 -19.75 0.11 -11.38
N GLU A 294 -20.41 0.63 -12.41
CA GLU A 294 -21.45 1.67 -12.27
C GLU A 294 -22.65 1.16 -11.43
N GLU A 295 -23.07 -0.09 -11.63
CA GLU A 295 -24.15 -0.72 -10.86
C GLU A 295 -23.76 -0.85 -9.38
N VAL A 296 -22.54 -1.30 -9.08
CA VAL A 296 -22.00 -1.44 -7.72
C VAL A 296 -21.89 -0.08 -7.03
N GLN A 297 -21.36 0.93 -7.72
CA GLN A 297 -21.26 2.28 -7.15
C GLN A 297 -22.64 2.90 -6.89
N ARG A 298 -23.63 2.62 -7.74
CA ARG A 298 -25.02 3.04 -7.51
C ARG A 298 -25.66 2.35 -6.30
N ILE A 299 -25.33 1.07 -6.04
CA ILE A 299 -25.80 0.34 -4.84
C ILE A 299 -25.18 0.89 -3.57
N ILE A 300 -23.89 1.28 -3.62
CA ILE A 300 -23.22 1.94 -2.51
C ILE A 300 -23.83 3.34 -2.28
N GLY A 301 -24.16 4.06 -3.36
CA GLY A 301 -24.96 5.29 -3.35
C GLY A 301 -24.38 6.37 -2.45
N ASP A 302 -25.18 6.90 -1.52
CA ASP A 302 -24.80 8.00 -0.61
C ASP A 302 -23.66 7.61 0.36
N GLN A 303 -23.26 6.34 0.39
CA GLN A 303 -22.11 5.89 1.18
C GLN A 303 -20.78 5.93 0.39
N MET A 304 -20.81 6.37 -0.86
CA MET A 304 -19.58 6.66 -1.61
C MET A 304 -18.75 7.73 -0.92
N ARG A 305 -17.42 7.52 -0.84
CA ARG A 305 -16.45 8.46 -0.23
C ARG A 305 -16.72 8.76 1.26
N VAL A 306 -17.45 7.88 1.97
CA VAL A 306 -17.64 8.03 3.41
C VAL A 306 -16.34 7.65 4.12
N ARG A 307 -15.81 8.61 4.87
CA ARG A 307 -14.54 8.50 5.58
C ARG A 307 -14.67 7.88 6.96
N TRP A 308 -13.60 7.30 7.41
CA TRP A 308 -13.37 6.88 8.80
C TRP A 308 -11.98 7.30 9.25
N LYS A 309 -11.71 7.18 10.54
CA LYS A 309 -10.37 7.38 11.11
C LYS A 309 -9.78 6.04 11.49
N ASN A 310 -8.49 5.88 11.27
CA ASN A 310 -7.75 4.77 11.87
C ASN A 310 -7.69 4.94 13.38
N SER A 311 -7.81 3.84 14.11
CA SER A 311 -7.71 3.78 15.57
C SER A 311 -6.39 3.16 16.01
#